data_ad06a80138d3630078839fd49adfa27f
#
_entry.id   ad06a80138d3630078839fd49adfa27f
#
_cell.length_a   1.000
_cell.length_b   1.000
_cell.length_c   1.000
_cell.angle_alpha   90.00
_cell.angle_beta   90.00
_cell.angle_gamma   90.00
#
_symmetry.space_group_name_H-M   'P 1'
#
loop_
_entity.id
_entity.type
_entity.pdbx_description
1 polymer ?
#
loop_
_entity_poly.entity_id
_entity_poly.type
_entity_poly.pdbx_seq_one_letter_code
_entity_poly.pdbx_strand_id
1 'polypeptide(L)'
;MKKVDSGFINDNYWVLFPFHAYWDTSATVTDQGVQKLPMGTGSATLVSVKYPSQAGGYTPGDTWNLYVAKDNRVELLEFHHGGDAKPSLVIATWTGYKKAGPVLVSTEHRGTADGKPLHIYITDVAVKLVGSDKWMAAQ
;
A
#
# COMPACT_ATOMS: atom_id res chain seq x y z
N MET A 1 14.60 12.67 16.13
CA MET A 1 14.92 11.44 15.37
C MET A 1 13.71 10.53 15.23
N LYS A 2 13.10 9.99 16.29
CA LYS A 2 11.96 9.02 16.17
C LYS A 2 10.74 9.46 15.33
N LYS A 3 10.40 10.75 15.27
CA LYS A 3 9.28 11.26 14.47
C LYS A 3 9.57 11.31 12.96
N VAL A 4 10.82 11.53 12.58
CA VAL A 4 11.25 11.58 11.17
C VAL A 4 11.27 10.15 10.60
N ASP A 5 11.77 9.19 11.37
CA ASP A 5 11.83 7.79 10.98
C ASP A 5 10.42 7.20 10.75
N SER A 6 9.48 7.48 11.66
CA SER A 6 8.10 6.97 11.52
C SER A 6 7.37 7.58 10.33
N GLY A 7 7.60 8.85 10.01
CA GLY A 7 7.05 9.50 8.81
C GLY A 7 7.60 8.87 7.54
N PHE A 8 8.91 8.74 7.43
CA PHE A 8 9.57 8.12 6.28
C PHE A 8 9.10 6.67 6.04
N ILE A 9 8.96 5.90 7.09
CA ILE A 9 8.47 4.52 7.02
C ILE A 9 7.03 4.50 6.53
N ASN A 10 6.16 5.33 7.09
CA ASN A 10 4.77 5.44 6.65
C ASN A 10 4.67 5.80 5.16
N ASP A 11 5.45 6.77 4.70
CA ASP A 11 5.47 7.19 3.30
C ASP A 11 5.96 6.06 2.38
N ASN A 12 6.94 5.28 2.83
CA ASN A 12 7.42 4.10 2.10
C ASN A 12 6.30 3.08 1.86
N TYR A 13 5.46 2.79 2.87
CA TYR A 13 4.31 1.88 2.71
C TYR A 13 3.28 2.43 1.70
N TRP A 14 3.01 3.73 1.68
CA TRP A 14 2.09 4.34 0.72
C TRP A 14 2.61 4.33 -0.71
N VAL A 15 3.91 4.28 -0.93
CA VAL A 15 4.50 4.18 -2.28
C VAL A 15 4.64 2.72 -2.71
N LEU A 16 5.07 1.84 -1.82
CA LEU A 16 5.61 0.52 -2.16
C LEU A 16 4.81 -0.65 -1.58
N PHE A 17 3.65 -0.43 -0.95
CA PHE A 17 2.98 -1.51 -0.25
C PHE A 17 2.72 -2.77 -1.10
N PRO A 18 2.28 -2.71 -2.36
CA PRO A 18 2.10 -3.92 -3.17
C PRO A 18 3.36 -4.78 -3.27
N PHE A 19 4.54 -4.16 -3.22
CA PHE A 19 5.82 -4.89 -3.21
C PHE A 19 6.13 -5.49 -1.83
N HIS A 20 5.74 -4.83 -0.74
CA HIS A 20 5.86 -5.36 0.62
C HIS A 20 5.14 -6.71 0.77
N ALA A 21 4.00 -6.89 0.14
CA ALA A 21 3.29 -8.16 0.14
C ALA A 21 4.12 -9.34 -0.42
N TYR A 22 5.10 -9.04 -1.28
CA TYR A 22 6.00 -10.04 -1.87
C TYR A 22 7.28 -10.24 -1.05
N TRP A 23 7.91 -9.16 -0.57
CA TRP A 23 9.24 -9.28 0.05
C TRP A 23 9.24 -9.39 1.58
N ASP A 24 8.15 -9.04 2.26
CA ASP A 24 8.05 -9.13 3.72
C ASP A 24 7.75 -10.57 4.16
N THR A 25 8.78 -11.34 4.41
CA THR A 25 8.68 -12.78 4.70
C THR A 25 7.99 -13.11 6.03
N SER A 26 7.85 -12.15 6.95
CA SER A 26 7.12 -12.32 8.21
C SER A 26 5.61 -12.21 8.05
N ALA A 27 5.13 -11.64 6.96
CA ALA A 27 3.71 -11.47 6.70
C ALA A 27 3.05 -12.75 6.19
N THR A 28 1.81 -12.97 6.59
CA THR A 28 0.95 -14.02 6.02
C THR A 28 0.08 -13.39 4.92
N VAL A 29 0.26 -13.87 3.70
CA VAL A 29 -0.50 -13.42 2.53
C VAL A 29 -1.56 -14.47 2.20
N THR A 30 -2.82 -14.04 2.09
CA THR A 30 -3.96 -14.94 1.84
C THR A 30 -4.86 -14.38 0.74
N ASP A 31 -5.14 -15.18 -0.27
CA ASP A 31 -6.18 -14.91 -1.27
C ASP A 31 -7.55 -15.21 -0.65
N GLN A 32 -8.41 -14.22 -0.56
CA GLN A 32 -9.76 -14.30 0.01
C GLN A 32 -10.84 -14.38 -1.08
N GLY A 33 -10.44 -14.53 -2.35
CA GLY A 33 -11.34 -14.55 -3.48
C GLY A 33 -11.96 -13.19 -3.80
N VAL A 34 -12.95 -13.20 -4.68
CA VAL A 34 -13.62 -11.97 -5.11
C VAL A 34 -14.53 -11.44 -4.00
N GLN A 35 -14.30 -10.20 -3.62
CA GLN A 35 -15.05 -9.48 -2.59
C GLN A 35 -15.57 -8.15 -3.12
N LYS A 36 -16.65 -7.66 -2.52
CA LYS A 36 -17.18 -6.33 -2.80
C LYS A 36 -16.19 -5.27 -2.30
N LEU A 37 -15.99 -4.21 -3.08
CA LEU A 37 -15.15 -3.09 -2.66
C LEU A 37 -15.73 -2.41 -1.42
N PRO A 38 -14.90 -2.04 -0.42
CA PRO A 38 -15.37 -1.33 0.77
C PRO A 38 -15.70 0.14 0.50
N MET A 39 -15.28 0.68 -0.64
CA MET A 39 -15.56 2.03 -1.09
C MET A 39 -15.84 2.02 -2.60
N GLY A 40 -16.84 2.83 -3.03
CA GLY A 40 -17.27 2.84 -4.43
C GLY A 40 -18.17 1.65 -4.77
N THR A 41 -18.15 1.24 -6.04
CA THR A 41 -18.97 0.13 -6.57
C THR A 41 -18.09 -0.89 -7.26
N GLY A 42 -18.53 -2.15 -7.24
CA GLY A 42 -17.81 -3.23 -7.91
C GLY A 42 -17.22 -4.25 -6.96
N SER A 43 -16.41 -5.14 -7.52
CA SER A 43 -15.76 -6.23 -6.80
C SER A 43 -14.37 -6.48 -7.38
N ALA A 44 -13.46 -6.91 -6.52
CA ALA A 44 -12.09 -7.25 -6.88
C ALA A 44 -11.60 -8.45 -6.04
N THR A 45 -10.49 -9.04 -6.40
CA THR A 45 -9.88 -10.09 -5.59
C THR A 45 -9.25 -9.45 -4.35
N LEU A 46 -9.69 -9.88 -3.17
CA LEU A 46 -9.12 -9.45 -1.90
C LEU A 46 -7.89 -10.31 -1.56
N VAL A 47 -6.74 -9.67 -1.48
CA VAL A 47 -5.50 -10.26 -0.96
C VAL A 47 -5.21 -9.63 0.41
N SER A 48 -5.29 -10.44 1.46
CA SER A 48 -5.02 -9.99 2.84
C SER A 48 -3.56 -10.26 3.21
N VAL A 49 -2.89 -9.24 3.72
CA VAL A 49 -1.49 -9.29 4.20
C VAL A 49 -1.50 -8.97 5.69
N LYS A 50 -1.30 -9.99 6.51
CA LYS A 50 -1.32 -9.89 7.98
C LYS A 50 0.08 -10.00 8.55
N TYR A 51 0.46 -9.01 9.33
CA TYR A 51 1.73 -8.99 10.05
C TYR A 51 1.58 -9.52 11.47
N PRO A 52 2.54 -10.33 11.97
CA PRO A 52 2.51 -10.77 13.37
C PRO A 52 2.74 -9.58 14.32
N SER A 53 2.17 -9.64 15.52
CA SER A 53 2.36 -8.61 16.55
C SER A 53 3.80 -8.55 17.09
N GLN A 54 4.50 -9.69 17.04
CA GLN A 54 5.94 -9.77 17.30
C GLN A 54 6.64 -10.09 15.98
N ALA A 55 7.72 -9.46 15.66
CA ALA A 55 8.45 -9.60 14.39
C ALA A 55 7.70 -9.07 13.14
N GLY A 56 6.68 -8.22 13.32
CA GLY A 56 5.96 -7.54 12.22
C GLY A 56 6.71 -6.35 11.59
N GLY A 57 7.99 -6.17 11.90
CA GLY A 57 8.79 -5.06 11.40
C GLY A 57 8.23 -3.71 11.83
N TYR A 58 7.90 -2.85 10.89
CA TYR A 58 7.37 -1.50 11.13
C TYR A 58 5.83 -1.43 11.18
N THR A 59 5.15 -2.54 10.95
CA THR A 59 3.68 -2.63 10.93
C THR A 59 3.18 -3.83 11.77
N PRO A 60 3.64 -3.96 13.04
CA PRO A 60 3.36 -5.14 13.86
C PRO A 60 1.88 -5.24 14.22
N GLY A 61 1.30 -6.41 13.97
CA GLY A 61 -0.10 -6.71 14.23
C GLY A 61 -1.08 -6.13 13.23
N ASP A 62 -0.61 -5.36 12.26
CA ASP A 62 -1.46 -4.70 11.26
C ASP A 62 -1.93 -5.69 10.18
N THR A 63 -3.05 -5.37 9.57
CA THR A 63 -3.57 -6.07 8.39
C THR A 63 -3.73 -5.08 7.25
N TRP A 64 -3.20 -5.43 6.10
CA TRP A 64 -3.32 -4.68 4.86
C TRP A 64 -4.10 -5.52 3.86
N ASN A 65 -5.23 -5.04 3.44
CA ASN A 65 -6.10 -5.67 2.46
C ASN A 65 -5.94 -4.97 1.12
N LEU A 66 -5.50 -5.71 0.11
CA LEU A 66 -5.33 -5.23 -1.25
C LEU A 66 -6.49 -5.74 -2.10
N TYR A 67 -7.22 -4.85 -2.73
CA TYR A 67 -8.25 -5.19 -3.70
C TYR A 67 -7.63 -5.13 -5.10
N VAL A 68 -7.44 -6.30 -5.69
CA VAL A 68 -6.72 -6.48 -6.95
C VAL A 68 -7.72 -6.65 -8.10
N ALA A 69 -7.67 -5.75 -9.05
CA ALA A 69 -8.51 -5.77 -10.24
C ALA A 69 -8.10 -6.89 -11.22
N LYS A 70 -8.92 -7.14 -12.23
CA LYS A 70 -8.70 -8.20 -13.24
C LYS A 70 -7.40 -8.02 -14.06
N ASP A 71 -6.88 -6.80 -14.13
CA ASP A 71 -5.62 -6.49 -14.80
C ASP A 71 -4.39 -6.62 -13.87
N ASN A 72 -4.57 -7.24 -12.70
CA ASN A 72 -3.56 -7.45 -11.67
C ASN A 72 -3.02 -6.18 -11.01
N ARG A 73 -3.73 -5.06 -11.12
CA ARG A 73 -3.40 -3.85 -10.37
C ARG A 73 -4.19 -3.77 -9.08
N VAL A 74 -3.57 -3.28 -8.04
CA VAL A 74 -4.30 -2.87 -6.84
C VAL A 74 -5.13 -1.64 -7.19
N GLU A 75 -6.43 -1.67 -6.93
CA GLU A 75 -7.33 -0.53 -7.17
C GLU A 75 -7.78 0.15 -5.88
N LEU A 76 -7.69 -0.57 -4.76
CA LEU A 76 -8.06 -0.08 -3.44
C LEU A 76 -7.25 -0.81 -2.37
N LEU A 77 -6.94 -0.09 -1.31
CA LEU A 77 -6.25 -0.61 -0.14
C LEU A 77 -7.06 -0.28 1.12
N GLU A 78 -7.14 -1.24 2.02
CA GLU A 78 -7.73 -1.10 3.33
C GLU A 78 -6.70 -1.49 4.38
N PHE A 79 -6.36 -0.58 5.28
CA PHE A 79 -5.41 -0.78 6.35
C PHE A 79 -6.14 -0.87 7.69
N HIS A 80 -5.88 -1.91 8.44
CA HIS A 80 -6.36 -2.12 9.80
C HIS A 80 -5.18 -2.12 10.75
N HIS A 81 -5.13 -1.12 11.64
CA HIS A 81 -4.09 -1.07 12.65
C HIS A 81 -4.32 -2.10 13.76
N GLY A 82 -3.27 -2.81 14.14
CA GLY A 82 -3.27 -3.71 15.29
C GLY A 82 -3.05 -2.92 16.57
N GLY A 83 -4.03 -2.98 17.52
CA GLY A 83 -3.96 -2.28 18.80
C GLY A 83 -4.73 -0.96 18.82
N ASP A 84 -4.37 -0.06 19.76
CA ASP A 84 -5.16 1.14 20.08
C ASP A 84 -4.70 2.42 19.36
N ALA A 85 -3.67 2.36 18.52
CA ALA A 85 -3.18 3.55 17.80
C ALA A 85 -4.16 4.04 16.74
N LYS A 86 -4.10 5.33 16.43
CA LYS A 86 -4.92 6.00 15.43
C LYS A 86 -4.06 6.49 14.25
N PRO A 87 -4.57 6.47 13.01
CA PRO A 87 -5.88 5.93 12.58
C PRO A 87 -5.93 4.40 12.68
N SER A 88 -7.09 3.86 13.06
CA SER A 88 -7.30 2.41 13.19
C SER A 88 -7.76 1.76 11.90
N LEU A 89 -8.44 2.51 11.04
CA LEU A 89 -8.90 2.08 9.73
C LEU A 89 -8.60 3.16 8.69
N VAL A 90 -7.92 2.77 7.64
CA VAL A 90 -7.73 3.61 6.44
C VAL A 90 -8.26 2.84 5.25
N ILE A 91 -9.08 3.49 4.43
CA ILE A 91 -9.54 2.97 3.14
C ILE A 91 -9.17 4.00 2.08
N ALA A 92 -8.43 3.60 1.07
CA ALA A 92 -8.00 4.52 0.02
C ALA A 92 -7.90 3.84 -1.35
N THR A 93 -8.21 4.59 -2.38
CA THR A 93 -7.97 4.18 -3.77
C THR A 93 -6.47 4.02 -4.01
N TRP A 94 -6.13 3.17 -4.97
CA TRP A 94 -4.77 2.96 -5.45
C TRP A 94 -4.77 3.22 -6.95
N THR A 95 -4.54 4.47 -7.32
CA THR A 95 -4.76 5.00 -8.68
C THR A 95 -3.60 5.87 -9.16
N GLY A 96 -3.76 6.52 -10.32
CA GLY A 96 -2.71 7.36 -10.87
C GLY A 96 -1.43 6.59 -11.21
N TYR A 97 -1.58 5.38 -11.75
CA TYR A 97 -0.45 4.53 -12.10
C TYR A 97 0.43 5.17 -13.16
N LYS A 98 1.72 5.26 -12.87
CA LYS A 98 2.77 5.73 -13.77
C LYS A 98 3.84 4.66 -13.92
N LYS A 99 4.45 4.61 -15.09
CA LYS A 99 5.51 3.66 -15.39
C LYS A 99 6.88 4.32 -15.22
N ALA A 100 7.70 3.76 -14.32
CA ALA A 100 9.08 4.14 -14.11
C ALA A 100 9.99 2.96 -14.48
N GLY A 101 10.55 2.94 -15.67
CA GLY A 101 11.28 1.78 -16.19
C GLY A 101 10.41 0.52 -16.20
N PRO A 102 10.81 -0.58 -15.55
CA PRO A 102 10.04 -1.82 -15.49
C PRO A 102 8.93 -1.79 -14.42
N VAL A 103 8.84 -0.75 -13.61
CA VAL A 103 7.96 -0.68 -12.43
C VAL A 103 6.75 0.20 -12.70
N LEU A 104 5.57 -0.25 -12.26
CA LEU A 104 4.37 0.57 -12.15
C LEU A 104 4.22 1.03 -10.72
N VAL A 105 4.03 2.34 -10.52
CA VAL A 105 3.85 2.96 -9.22
C VAL A 105 2.52 3.72 -9.21
N SER A 106 1.69 3.45 -8.20
CA SER A 106 0.50 4.28 -7.95
C SER A 106 0.92 5.58 -7.30
N THR A 107 0.38 6.70 -7.78
CA THR A 107 0.76 8.04 -7.32
C THR A 107 -0.37 8.81 -6.67
N GLU A 108 -1.57 8.22 -6.56
CA GLU A 108 -2.71 8.90 -5.99
C GLU A 108 -3.59 7.97 -5.16
N HIS A 109 -3.84 8.36 -3.92
CA HIS A 109 -4.66 7.64 -2.97
C HIS A 109 -5.68 8.59 -2.33
N ARG A 110 -6.95 8.33 -2.56
CA ARG A 110 -8.06 9.10 -2.00
C ARG A 110 -8.98 8.20 -1.20
N GLY A 111 -9.41 8.68 -0.06
CA GLY A 111 -10.32 7.91 0.79
C GLY A 111 -10.54 8.51 2.15
N THR A 112 -10.50 7.67 3.17
CA THR A 112 -10.72 8.09 4.56
C THR A 112 -9.75 7.42 5.53
N ALA A 113 -9.43 8.14 6.60
CA ALA A 113 -8.74 7.63 7.78
C ALA A 113 -9.66 7.83 8.99
N ASP A 114 -10.17 6.74 9.60
CA ASP A 114 -11.22 6.76 10.64
C ASP A 114 -12.41 7.67 10.26
N GLY A 115 -12.87 7.56 9.00
CA GLY A 115 -13.98 8.34 8.47
C GLY A 115 -13.64 9.79 8.07
N LYS A 116 -12.45 10.29 8.37
CA LYS A 116 -12.00 11.63 7.95
C LYS A 116 -11.38 11.59 6.55
N PRO A 117 -11.63 12.59 5.69
CA PRO A 117 -11.06 12.62 4.34
C PRO A 117 -9.53 12.48 4.35
N LEU A 118 -9.04 11.62 3.45
CA LEU A 118 -7.62 11.39 3.20
C LEU A 118 -7.31 11.60 1.72
N HIS A 119 -6.22 12.33 1.43
CA HIS A 119 -5.65 12.41 0.10
C HIS A 119 -4.13 12.40 0.18
N ILE A 120 -3.52 11.37 -0.43
CA ILE A 120 -2.08 11.26 -0.58
C ILE A 120 -1.77 11.37 -2.07
N TYR A 121 -0.86 12.25 -2.41
CA TYR A 121 -0.41 12.49 -3.78
C TYR A 121 1.12 12.45 -3.82
N ILE A 122 1.66 11.62 -4.71
CA ILE A 122 3.09 11.38 -4.84
C ILE A 122 3.59 11.98 -6.16
N THR A 123 4.55 12.88 -6.08
CA THR A 123 5.17 13.54 -7.23
C THR A 123 6.58 13.00 -7.48
N ASP A 124 7.08 13.24 -8.68
CA ASP A 124 8.50 13.09 -9.02
C ASP A 124 9.11 11.72 -8.71
N VAL A 125 8.35 10.66 -8.97
CA VAL A 125 8.85 9.28 -8.81
C VAL A 125 9.87 8.99 -9.90
N ALA A 126 11.03 8.50 -9.49
CA ALA A 126 12.04 7.95 -10.38
C ALA A 126 12.61 6.66 -9.82
N VAL A 127 12.95 5.73 -10.69
CA VAL A 127 13.51 4.42 -10.33
C VAL A 127 14.90 4.29 -10.95
N LYS A 128 15.83 3.78 -10.16
CA LYS A 128 17.16 3.39 -10.61
C LYS A 128 17.36 1.90 -10.34
N LEU A 129 17.67 1.13 -11.37
CA LEU A 129 17.93 -0.29 -11.22
C LEU A 129 19.34 -0.54 -10.68
N VAL A 130 19.51 -1.61 -9.93
CA VAL A 130 20.82 -2.06 -9.45
C VAL A 130 21.71 -2.33 -10.66
N GLY A 131 22.93 -1.79 -10.64
CA GLY A 131 23.88 -1.91 -11.76
C GLY A 131 23.67 -0.90 -12.91
N SER A 132 22.69 -0.01 -12.78
CA SER A 132 22.47 1.08 -13.76
C SER A 132 22.83 2.43 -13.15
N ASP A 133 23.44 3.32 -13.96
CA ASP A 133 23.69 4.71 -13.57
C ASP A 133 22.53 5.64 -13.94
N LYS A 134 21.48 5.10 -14.56
CA LYS A 134 20.37 5.87 -15.13
C LYS A 134 19.14 5.86 -14.25
N TRP A 135 18.63 7.05 -13.90
CA TRP A 135 17.33 7.24 -13.31
C TRP A 135 16.25 7.27 -14.39
N MET A 136 15.15 6.60 -14.15
CA MET A 136 13.98 6.55 -15.03
C MET A 136 12.81 7.21 -14.32
N ALA A 137 12.45 8.41 -14.79
CA ALA A 137 11.30 9.14 -14.25
C ALA A 137 9.98 8.44 -14.62
N ALA A 138 9.02 8.48 -13.71
CA ALA A 138 7.68 7.95 -13.94
C ALA A 138 6.89 8.86 -14.89
N GLN A 139 6.20 8.24 -15.83
CA GLN A 139 5.34 8.89 -16.82
C GLN A 139 3.95 8.25 -16.87
#